data_563b24d2a60da87cea3307aeb28e635b
#
_entry.id   563b24d2a60da87cea3307aeb28e635b
#
_cell.length_a   1.000
_cell.length_b   1.000
_cell.length_c   1.000
_cell.angle_alpha   90.00
_cell.angle_beta   90.00
_cell.angle_gamma   90.00
#
_symmetry.space_group_name_H-M   'P 1'
#
loop_
_entity.id
_entity.type
_entity.pdbx_description
1 polymer ?
#
loop_
_entity_poly.entity_id
_entity_poly.type
_entity_poly.pdbx_seq_one_letter_code
_entity_poly.pdbx_strand_id
1 'polypeptide(L)'
;EFEPLTLEEAVRQAAYVYQNLSEAGVKIIRVGLQPDDELCAEGNILAGPFHPSMGELVQSYLFREELTPKILEVANQNGEAVLILCPRVLESKVRGLRNGNIKYWSVLVAPRKLILKGISISKIKIICVSSNDLEEAATQD
;
A
#
# COMPACT_ATOMS: atom_id res chain seq x y z
N GLU A 1 -10.98 31.66 -5.80
CA GLU A 1 -10.41 30.85 -6.88
C GLU A 1 -10.24 29.39 -6.46
N PHE A 2 -10.76 28.51 -7.29
CA PHE A 2 -10.72 27.08 -6.99
C PHE A 2 -9.40 26.48 -7.45
N GLU A 3 -8.67 25.86 -6.52
CA GLU A 3 -7.48 25.11 -6.84
C GLU A 3 -7.78 23.62 -6.65
N PRO A 4 -7.64 22.79 -7.69
CA PRO A 4 -7.84 21.36 -7.52
C PRO A 4 -6.79 20.74 -6.61
N LEU A 5 -7.19 19.70 -5.87
CA LEU A 5 -6.26 18.94 -5.04
C LEU A 5 -5.23 18.22 -5.90
N THR A 6 -4.03 18.04 -5.37
CA THR A 6 -3.06 17.14 -5.99
C THR A 6 -3.55 15.70 -5.83
N LEU A 7 -3.03 14.79 -6.64
CA LEU A 7 -3.39 13.37 -6.53
C LEU A 7 -3.04 12.84 -5.14
N GLU A 8 -1.89 13.21 -4.60
CA GLU A 8 -1.47 12.78 -3.26
C GLU A 8 -2.42 13.26 -2.18
N GLU A 9 -2.83 14.52 -2.25
CA GLU A 9 -3.80 15.09 -1.31
C GLU A 9 -5.15 14.40 -1.41
N ALA A 10 -5.61 14.13 -2.65
CA ALA A 10 -6.87 13.44 -2.88
C ALA A 10 -6.84 12.02 -2.33
N VAL A 11 -5.74 11.28 -2.52
CA VAL A 11 -5.58 9.94 -1.97
C VAL A 11 -5.62 9.98 -0.45
N ARG A 12 -4.93 10.92 0.16
CA ARG A 12 -4.90 11.07 1.63
C ARG A 12 -6.29 11.37 2.19
N GLN A 13 -7.02 12.29 1.58
CA GLN A 13 -8.37 12.64 2.01
C GLN A 13 -9.35 11.49 1.79
N ALA A 14 -9.28 10.84 0.65
CA ALA A 14 -10.12 9.68 0.36
C ALA A 14 -9.84 8.52 1.32
N ALA A 15 -8.58 8.29 1.67
CA ALA A 15 -8.19 7.27 2.64
C ALA A 15 -8.77 7.55 4.02
N TYR A 16 -8.75 8.81 4.45
CA TYR A 16 -9.33 9.21 5.73
C TYR A 16 -10.83 8.92 5.77
N VAL A 17 -11.54 9.33 4.73
CA VAL A 17 -12.99 9.07 4.63
C VAL A 17 -13.28 7.57 4.56
N TYR A 18 -12.51 6.84 3.76
CA TYR A 18 -12.65 5.38 3.63
C TYR A 18 -12.53 4.69 4.99
N GLN A 19 -11.48 5.03 5.73
CA GLN A 19 -11.21 4.42 7.03
C GLN A 19 -12.34 4.73 8.02
N ASN A 20 -12.78 5.97 8.09
CA ASN A 20 -13.86 6.36 9.00
C ASN A 20 -15.18 5.67 8.65
N LEU A 21 -15.52 5.58 7.38
CA LEU A 21 -16.74 4.90 6.97
C LEU A 21 -16.67 3.39 7.23
N SER A 22 -15.52 2.79 6.98
CA SER A 22 -15.31 1.35 7.24
C SER A 22 -15.43 1.03 8.73
N GLU A 23 -14.86 1.86 9.60
CA GLU A 23 -14.95 1.70 11.05
C GLU A 23 -16.38 1.88 11.55
N ALA A 24 -17.18 2.71 10.87
CA ALA A 24 -18.58 2.89 11.19
C ALA A 24 -19.48 1.77 10.64
N GLY A 25 -18.90 0.76 9.97
CA GLY A 25 -19.65 -0.36 9.42
C GLY A 25 -20.28 -0.10 8.06
N VAL A 26 -19.94 1.02 7.41
CA VAL A 26 -20.45 1.35 6.08
C VAL A 26 -19.64 0.61 5.03
N LYS A 27 -20.34 -0.12 4.16
CA LYS A 27 -19.69 -0.83 3.06
C LYS A 27 -19.35 0.15 1.94
N ILE A 28 -18.08 0.19 1.56
CA ILE A 28 -17.61 1.06 0.49
C ILE A 28 -17.53 0.24 -0.79
N ILE A 29 -18.31 0.66 -1.80
CA ILE A 29 -18.38 -0.05 -3.07
C ILE A 29 -17.38 0.50 -4.07
N ARG A 30 -17.12 1.81 -4.01
CA ARG A 30 -16.28 2.48 -5.00
C ARG A 30 -15.54 3.65 -4.36
N VAL A 31 -14.29 3.83 -4.74
CA VAL A 31 -13.48 4.99 -4.35
C VAL A 31 -13.13 5.75 -5.63
N GLY A 32 -13.48 7.04 -5.65
CA GLY A 32 -13.24 7.89 -6.81
C GLY A 32 -14.14 7.57 -7.99
N LEU A 33 -13.80 8.11 -9.14
CA LEU A 33 -14.54 7.86 -10.38
C LEU A 33 -13.97 6.64 -11.09
N GLN A 34 -14.86 5.81 -11.63
CA GLN A 34 -14.42 4.68 -12.44
C GLN A 34 -14.02 5.17 -13.83
N PRO A 35 -12.86 4.73 -14.34
CA PRO A 35 -12.46 5.11 -15.68
C PRO A 35 -13.31 4.38 -16.72
N ASP A 36 -13.86 5.12 -17.66
CA ASP A 36 -14.46 4.59 -18.86
C ASP A 36 -14.04 5.49 -20.03
N ASP A 37 -14.34 5.06 -21.26
CA ASP A 37 -13.91 5.78 -22.44
C ASP A 37 -14.48 7.20 -22.48
N GLU A 38 -15.72 7.37 -22.04
CA GLU A 38 -16.37 8.67 -22.02
C GLU A 38 -15.78 9.58 -20.95
N LEU A 39 -15.57 9.06 -19.73
CA LEU A 39 -15.01 9.86 -18.63
C LEU A 39 -13.57 10.27 -18.92
N CYS A 40 -12.78 9.39 -19.53
CA CYS A 40 -11.38 9.63 -19.83
C CYS A 40 -11.18 10.44 -21.11
N ALA A 41 -12.23 10.70 -21.88
CA ALA A 41 -12.15 11.52 -23.09
C ALA A 41 -11.78 12.96 -22.75
N GLU A 42 -11.02 13.59 -23.64
CA GLU A 42 -10.57 14.96 -23.45
C GLU A 42 -11.76 15.90 -23.27
N GLY A 43 -11.68 16.71 -22.22
CA GLY A 43 -12.72 17.69 -21.90
C GLY A 43 -13.81 17.20 -20.96
N ASN A 44 -13.90 15.90 -20.68
CA ASN A 44 -14.91 15.36 -19.77
C ASN A 44 -14.48 15.48 -18.30
N ILE A 45 -13.19 15.61 -18.05
CA ILE A 45 -12.65 15.89 -16.70
C ILE A 45 -12.14 17.33 -16.71
N LEU A 46 -12.89 18.21 -16.07
CA LEU A 46 -12.61 19.66 -16.13
C LEU A 46 -11.68 20.15 -15.02
N ALA A 47 -11.70 19.51 -13.85
CA ALA A 47 -10.89 19.95 -12.71
C ALA A 47 -10.74 18.82 -11.70
N GLY A 48 -9.69 18.92 -10.89
CA GLY A 48 -9.40 17.96 -9.84
C GLY A 48 -8.54 16.79 -10.30
N PRO A 49 -7.94 16.06 -9.37
CA PRO A 49 -7.12 14.91 -9.71
C PRO A 49 -7.99 13.71 -10.11
N PHE A 50 -7.54 13.00 -11.12
CA PHE A 50 -8.16 11.76 -11.58
C PHE A 50 -7.07 10.72 -11.81
N HIS A 51 -7.32 9.50 -11.35
CA HIS A 51 -6.41 8.39 -11.58
C HIS A 51 -7.24 7.11 -11.76
N PRO A 52 -6.97 6.31 -12.81
CA PRO A 52 -7.74 5.08 -13.04
C PRO A 52 -7.70 4.07 -11.90
N SER A 53 -6.66 4.11 -11.10
CA SER A 53 -6.46 3.19 -9.96
C SER A 53 -6.65 3.87 -8.61
N MET A 54 -7.54 4.88 -8.52
CA MET A 54 -7.73 5.63 -7.27
C MET A 54 -8.02 4.71 -6.08
N GLY A 55 -8.89 3.70 -6.25
CA GLY A 55 -9.20 2.76 -5.18
C GLY A 55 -7.98 2.00 -4.68
N GLU A 56 -7.13 1.55 -5.62
CA GLU A 56 -5.88 0.88 -5.26
C GLU A 56 -4.90 1.81 -4.58
N LEU A 57 -4.81 3.06 -5.03
CA LEU A 57 -3.94 4.07 -4.40
C LEU A 57 -4.37 4.33 -2.96
N VAL A 58 -5.68 4.44 -2.71
CA VAL A 58 -6.21 4.63 -1.35
C VAL A 58 -5.87 3.44 -0.46
N GLN A 59 -6.10 2.22 -0.94
CA GLN A 59 -5.81 1.02 -0.16
C GLN A 59 -4.31 0.85 0.09
N SER A 60 -3.48 1.11 -0.91
CA SER A 60 -2.02 1.07 -0.76
C SER A 60 -1.53 2.10 0.25
N TYR A 61 -2.10 3.29 0.23
CA TYR A 61 -1.78 4.34 1.21
C TYR A 61 -2.15 3.89 2.62
N LEU A 62 -3.32 3.29 2.81
CA LEU A 62 -3.76 2.79 4.12
C LEU A 62 -2.83 1.70 4.63
N PHE A 63 -2.40 0.77 3.77
CA PHE A 63 -1.41 -0.24 4.16
C PHE A 63 -0.08 0.39 4.55
N ARG A 64 0.37 1.39 3.81
CA ARG A 64 1.59 2.12 4.16
C ARG A 64 1.49 2.74 5.56
N GLU A 65 0.40 3.44 5.83
CA GLU A 65 0.20 4.10 7.13
C GLU A 65 0.09 3.09 8.28
N GLU A 66 -0.59 1.97 8.05
CA GLU A 66 -0.76 0.93 9.07
C GLU A 66 0.53 0.16 9.35
N LEU A 67 1.27 -0.21 8.29
CA LEU A 67 2.42 -1.10 8.42
C LEU A 67 3.73 -0.38 8.74
N THR A 68 3.86 0.89 8.40
CA THR A 68 5.10 1.64 8.62
C THR A 68 5.59 1.60 10.07
N PRO A 69 4.74 1.85 11.11
CA PRO A 69 5.21 1.76 12.49
C PRO A 69 5.71 0.35 12.86
N LYS A 70 5.02 -0.67 12.38
CA LYS A 70 5.39 -2.07 12.63
C LYS A 70 6.71 -2.44 11.95
N ILE A 71 6.93 -1.95 10.73
CA ILE A 71 8.16 -2.17 9.99
C ILE A 71 9.34 -1.51 10.70
N LEU A 72 9.16 -0.28 11.18
CA LEU A 72 10.22 0.43 11.91
C LEU A 72 10.55 -0.26 13.23
N GLU A 73 9.56 -0.76 13.94
CA GLU A 73 9.76 -1.51 15.18
C GLU A 73 10.58 -2.79 14.92
N VAL A 74 10.21 -3.54 13.89
CA VAL A 74 10.92 -4.76 13.52
C VAL A 74 12.35 -4.45 13.02
N ALA A 75 12.52 -3.35 12.28
CA ALA A 75 13.83 -2.95 11.77
C ALA A 75 14.84 -2.60 12.87
N ASN A 76 14.37 -2.30 14.08
CA ASN A 76 15.26 -2.06 15.22
C ASN A 76 15.81 -3.34 15.85
N GLN A 77 15.32 -4.50 15.44
CA GLN A 77 15.79 -5.79 15.93
C GLN A 77 17.07 -6.20 15.20
N ASN A 78 17.79 -7.15 15.79
CA ASN A 78 19.00 -7.67 15.16
C ASN A 78 18.64 -8.60 14.00
N GLY A 79 19.06 -8.20 12.80
CA GLY A 79 18.80 -8.97 11.60
C GLY A 79 19.27 -8.23 10.35
N GLU A 80 19.30 -8.92 9.23
CA GLU A 80 19.83 -8.37 7.98
C GLU A 80 18.70 -7.92 7.03
N ALA A 81 17.49 -8.40 7.26
CA ALA A 81 16.37 -8.06 6.41
C ALA A 81 15.06 -8.00 7.19
N VAL A 82 14.14 -7.19 6.68
CA VAL A 82 12.75 -7.14 7.14
C VAL A 82 11.92 -7.89 6.12
N LEU A 83 11.22 -8.92 6.57
CA LEU A 83 10.38 -9.75 5.73
C LEU A 83 8.91 -9.48 6.06
N ILE A 84 8.16 -9.06 5.04
CA ILE A 84 6.72 -8.83 5.14
C ILE A 84 6.02 -10.01 4.47
N LEU A 85 5.28 -10.78 5.25
CA LEU A 85 4.46 -11.88 4.74
C LEU A 85 3.01 -11.43 4.73
N CYS A 86 2.35 -11.58 3.60
CA CYS A 86 0.95 -11.16 3.46
C CYS A 86 0.14 -12.20 2.69
N PRO A 87 -1.19 -12.16 2.84
CA PRO A 87 -2.05 -12.99 1.99
C PRO A 87 -1.79 -12.66 0.51
N ARG A 88 -1.76 -13.68 -0.34
CA ARG A 88 -1.48 -13.50 -1.77
C ARG A 88 -2.41 -12.50 -2.43
N VAL A 89 -3.67 -12.49 -2.02
CA VAL A 89 -4.68 -11.60 -2.60
C VAL A 89 -4.42 -10.13 -2.27
N LEU A 90 -3.64 -9.84 -1.23
CA LEU A 90 -3.30 -8.47 -0.82
C LEU A 90 -1.93 -8.01 -1.30
N GLU A 91 -1.14 -8.90 -1.89
CA GLU A 91 0.26 -8.58 -2.23
C GLU A 91 0.39 -7.31 -3.07
N SER A 92 -0.41 -7.17 -4.13
CA SER A 92 -0.32 -6.01 -5.01
C SER A 92 -0.68 -4.70 -4.29
N LYS A 93 -1.65 -4.75 -3.39
CA LYS A 93 -2.08 -3.58 -2.62
C LYS A 93 -1.05 -3.18 -1.58
N VAL A 94 -0.46 -4.16 -0.90
CA VAL A 94 0.60 -3.93 0.08
C VAL A 94 1.85 -3.38 -0.62
N ARG A 95 2.19 -3.94 -1.77
CA ARG A 95 3.33 -3.51 -2.57
C ARG A 95 3.18 -2.08 -3.08
N GLY A 96 1.97 -1.71 -3.42
CA GLY A 96 1.65 -0.39 -3.97
C GLY A 96 1.88 -0.30 -5.47
N LEU A 97 1.28 0.70 -6.08
CA LEU A 97 1.42 0.95 -7.51
C LEU A 97 2.89 1.20 -7.86
N ARG A 98 3.41 0.48 -8.85
CA ARG A 98 4.82 0.56 -9.27
C ARG A 98 5.80 0.33 -8.12
N ASN A 99 5.42 -0.55 -7.19
CA ASN A 99 6.22 -0.85 -6.00
C ASN A 99 6.44 0.37 -5.09
N GLY A 100 5.49 1.32 -5.08
CA GLY A 100 5.63 2.56 -4.34
C GLY A 100 5.85 2.36 -2.84
N ASN A 101 5.10 1.45 -2.21
CA ASN A 101 5.29 1.16 -0.79
C ASN A 101 6.60 0.43 -0.52
N ILE A 102 6.99 -0.50 -1.40
CA ILE A 102 8.26 -1.21 -1.28
C ILE A 102 9.43 -0.23 -1.33
N LYS A 103 9.40 0.71 -2.27
CA LYS A 103 10.43 1.74 -2.37
C LYS A 103 10.49 2.62 -1.12
N TYR A 104 9.33 3.02 -0.62
CA TYR A 104 9.22 3.85 0.57
C TYR A 104 9.82 3.15 1.80
N TRP A 105 9.40 1.90 2.04
CA TRP A 105 9.90 1.14 3.19
C TRP A 105 11.36 0.74 3.04
N SER A 106 11.82 0.48 1.82
CA SER A 106 13.23 0.12 1.57
C SER A 106 14.18 1.23 2.01
N VAL A 107 13.80 2.48 1.79
CA VAL A 107 14.58 3.63 2.26
C VAL A 107 14.58 3.69 3.80
N LEU A 108 13.41 3.46 4.41
CA LEU A 108 13.27 3.54 5.88
C LEU A 108 14.07 2.49 6.63
N VAL A 109 14.17 1.28 6.08
CA VAL A 109 14.86 0.18 6.78
C VAL A 109 16.33 0.03 6.40
N ALA A 110 16.81 0.78 5.40
CA ALA A 110 18.20 0.71 4.98
C ALA A 110 19.16 0.86 6.16
N PRO A 111 20.29 0.14 6.20
CA PRO A 111 20.86 -0.73 5.16
C PRO A 111 20.26 -2.15 5.09
N ARG A 112 19.26 -2.47 5.90
CA ARG A 112 18.61 -3.77 5.86
C ARG A 112 17.85 -3.92 4.54
N LYS A 113 17.71 -5.16 4.09
CA LYS A 113 16.89 -5.46 2.92
C LYS A 113 15.42 -5.53 3.31
N LEU A 114 14.55 -5.13 2.41
CA LEU A 114 13.10 -5.30 2.58
C LEU A 114 12.61 -6.30 1.55
N ILE A 115 11.87 -7.31 2.02
CA ILE A 115 11.32 -8.36 1.16
C ILE A 115 9.84 -8.49 1.46
N LEU A 116 9.02 -8.48 0.42
CA LEU A 116 7.59 -8.72 0.51
C LEU A 116 7.27 -10.05 -0.19
N LYS A 117 6.56 -10.93 0.48
CA LYS A 117 6.15 -12.21 -0.10
C LYS A 117 4.68 -12.49 0.20
N GLY A 118 3.92 -12.77 -0.86
CA GLY A 118 2.54 -13.24 -0.72
C GLY A 118 2.52 -14.75 -0.54
N ILE A 119 1.87 -15.21 0.52
CA ILE A 119 1.76 -16.61 0.87
C ILE A 119 0.35 -16.96 1.32
N SER A 120 0.10 -18.23 1.58
CA SER A 120 -1.21 -18.70 2.05
C SER A 120 -1.35 -18.50 3.55
N ILE A 121 -1.56 -17.25 3.96
CA ILE A 121 -1.82 -16.87 5.34
C ILE A 121 -3.02 -15.93 5.40
N SER A 122 -3.61 -15.77 6.57
CA SER A 122 -4.80 -14.94 6.75
C SER A 122 -4.49 -13.52 7.20
N LYS A 123 -3.34 -13.28 7.80
CA LYS A 123 -2.94 -11.98 8.36
C LYS A 123 -1.54 -11.61 7.94
N ILE A 124 -1.27 -10.32 7.89
CA ILE A 124 0.07 -9.81 7.56
C ILE A 124 0.99 -10.01 8.76
N LYS A 125 2.19 -10.52 8.49
CA LYS A 125 3.25 -10.70 9.49
C LYS A 125 4.49 -9.96 9.04
N ILE A 126 5.19 -9.33 9.98
CA ILE A 126 6.44 -8.61 9.71
C ILE A 126 7.47 -9.15 10.67
N ILE A 127 8.57 -9.67 10.14
CA ILE A 127 9.64 -10.26 10.94
C ILE A 127 11.00 -9.76 10.48
N CYS A 128 11.96 -9.75 11.40
CA CYS A 128 13.37 -9.48 11.09
C CYS A 128 14.08 -10.80 10.98
N VAL A 129 14.83 -11.02 9.90
CA VAL A 129 15.45 -12.31 9.61
C VAL A 129 16.94 -12.16 9.34
N SER A 130 17.67 -13.26 9.58
CA SER A 130 19.08 -13.37 9.22
C SER A 130 19.22 -13.83 7.77
N SER A 131 20.44 -13.79 7.23
CA SER A 131 20.73 -14.27 5.88
C SER A 131 20.32 -15.74 5.70
N ASN A 132 20.56 -16.57 6.70
CA ASN A 132 20.22 -18.00 6.62
C ASN A 132 18.71 -18.21 6.56
N ASP A 133 17.96 -17.45 7.36
CA ASP A 133 16.50 -17.51 7.36
C ASP A 133 15.91 -17.04 6.03
N LEU A 134 16.58 -16.10 5.36
CA LEU A 134 16.17 -15.62 4.04
C LEU A 134 16.27 -16.72 2.98
N GLU A 135 17.32 -17.50 2.99
CA GLU A 135 17.49 -18.61 2.05
C GLU A 135 16.42 -19.67 2.26
N GLU A 136 16.09 -19.99 3.51
CA GLU A 136 15.00 -20.91 3.82
C GLU A 136 13.65 -20.37 3.36
N ALA A 137 13.37 -19.09 3.59
CA ALA A 137 12.12 -18.48 3.17
C ALA A 137 11.98 -18.43 1.65
N ALA A 138 13.08 -18.27 0.91
CA ALA A 138 13.07 -18.26 -0.55
C ALA A 138 12.78 -19.63 -1.16
N THR A 139 13.06 -20.73 -0.43
CA THR A 139 12.83 -22.10 -0.90
C THR A 139 11.46 -22.65 -0.50
N GLN A 140 10.77 -22.00 0.43
CA GLN A 140 9.43 -22.40 0.88
C GLN A 140 8.37 -21.61 0.15
N ASP A 141 7.56 -22.27 -0.63
CA ASP A 141 6.45 -21.65 -1.32
C ASP A 141 5.11 -22.14 -0.79
#